data_dae81f3316284c2a913e09b422523602
#
_entry.id   dae81f3316284c2a913e09b422523602
#
_cell.length_a   1.000
_cell.length_b   1.000
_cell.length_c   1.000
_cell.angle_alpha   90.00
_cell.angle_beta   90.00
_cell.angle_gamma   90.00
#
_symmetry.space_group_name_H-M   'P 1'
#
loop_
_entity.id
_entity.type
_entity.pdbx_description
1 polymer ?
#
loop_
_entity_poly.entity_id
_entity_poly.type
_entity_poly.pdbx_seq_one_letter_code
_entity_poly.pdbx_strand_id
1 'polypeptide(L)'
;MTAAVEVEAPAIEPGLYDIPAELYHSDPVPGGSLSSSGARKLASECPAKFKHWLDNREPPKKVLEFGTAAHSLVLEDGPELVLVDAARWDTNAIKAELREIRAAGNIPLKRHELDQVKAMAAALRAHPEAGRLLEPGSGVAEQSAFWEDHGVWRRSRFDWLRHDGQLVDYKTARSCRREDLEKAFNEHGYHQQQDFYEAGGIALDLIDPERPMQFVLQEKDPPYLVVVTTCDPMARAIGRHLNEVALNTYAICRENDEWPGYLPNPMIALPSWVERQYA
;
A
#
# COMPACT_ATOMS: atom_id res chain seq x y z
N MET A 1 -2.82 15.58 38.89
CA MET A 1 -3.59 15.71 37.62
C MET A 1 -2.67 16.44 36.63
N THR A 2 -1.94 15.70 35.84
CA THR A 2 -1.08 16.24 34.77
C THR A 2 -1.96 16.39 33.54
N ALA A 3 -2.19 17.64 33.11
CA ALA A 3 -2.90 17.92 31.88
C ALA A 3 -2.09 17.32 30.71
N ALA A 4 -2.71 16.44 29.94
CA ALA A 4 -2.18 16.02 28.67
C ALA A 4 -2.09 17.26 27.79
N VAL A 5 -0.90 17.62 27.36
CA VAL A 5 -0.70 18.62 26.31
C VAL A 5 -1.25 17.99 25.03
N GLU A 6 -2.42 18.39 24.59
CA GLU A 6 -2.88 18.16 23.23
C GLU A 6 -1.90 18.85 22.30
N VAL A 7 -1.02 18.07 21.70
CA VAL A 7 -0.20 18.54 20.58
C VAL A 7 -1.16 18.65 19.40
N GLU A 8 -1.57 19.86 19.09
CA GLU A 8 -2.34 20.16 17.89
C GLU A 8 -1.56 19.60 16.67
N ALA A 9 -2.16 18.68 15.94
CA ALA A 9 -1.53 18.13 14.74
C ALA A 9 -1.26 19.29 13.77
N PRO A 10 -0.04 19.40 13.20
CA PRO A 10 0.28 20.48 12.28
C PRO A 10 -0.71 20.46 11.11
N ALA A 11 -1.16 21.64 10.69
CA ALA A 11 -1.99 21.78 9.49
C ALA A 11 -1.21 21.18 8.30
N ILE A 12 -1.77 20.15 7.66
CA ILE A 12 -1.17 19.53 6.48
C ILE A 12 -1.41 20.44 5.28
N GLU A 13 -0.32 20.91 4.68
CA GLU A 13 -0.29 21.60 3.40
C GLU A 13 0.02 20.58 2.28
N PRO A 14 -0.28 20.88 0.98
CA PRO A 14 0.19 20.03 -0.10
C PRO A 14 1.71 19.89 -0.08
N GLY A 15 2.21 18.66 -0.05
CA GLY A 15 3.66 18.41 0.05
C GLY A 15 4.03 16.97 0.34
N LEU A 16 5.34 16.76 0.45
CA LEU A 16 5.96 15.49 0.80
C LEU A 16 6.45 15.56 2.26
N TYR A 17 6.16 14.49 3.01
CA TYR A 17 6.44 14.44 4.45
C TYR A 17 7.08 13.11 4.84
N ASP A 18 8.11 13.23 5.66
CA ASP A 18 8.68 12.09 6.39
C ASP A 18 7.98 11.98 7.75
N ILE A 19 6.91 11.20 7.79
CA ILE A 19 6.09 10.99 8.99
C ILE A 19 5.93 9.50 9.28
N PRO A 20 5.79 9.11 10.56
CA PRO A 20 5.53 7.72 10.93
C PRO A 20 4.30 7.12 10.22
N ALA A 21 4.35 5.83 9.91
CA ALA A 21 3.26 5.13 9.25
C ALA A 21 1.94 5.23 10.03
N GLU A 22 1.99 5.20 11.36
CA GLU A 22 0.83 5.34 12.24
C GLU A 22 0.14 6.69 12.02
N LEU A 23 0.91 7.78 11.92
CA LEU A 23 0.38 9.13 11.67
C LEU A 23 -0.22 9.22 10.25
N TYR A 24 0.47 8.67 9.23
CA TYR A 24 -0.08 8.58 7.87
C TYR A 24 -1.40 7.80 7.84
N HIS A 25 -1.47 6.65 8.52
CA HIS A 25 -2.66 5.82 8.55
C HIS A 25 -3.80 6.41 9.38
N SER A 26 -3.52 7.22 10.41
CA SER A 26 -4.55 7.93 11.17
C SER A 26 -5.22 9.06 10.40
N ASP A 27 -4.67 9.43 9.23
CA ASP A 27 -5.15 10.53 8.40
C ASP A 27 -5.05 11.90 9.07
N PRO A 28 -3.87 12.54 9.02
CA PRO A 28 -3.66 13.81 9.70
C PRO A 28 -4.33 15.02 9.02
N VAL A 29 -4.97 14.81 7.87
CA VAL A 29 -5.66 15.91 7.14
C VAL A 29 -6.96 16.28 7.83
N PRO A 30 -7.17 17.54 8.25
CA PRO A 30 -8.44 17.99 8.79
C PRO A 30 -9.60 17.69 7.84
N GLY A 31 -10.63 17.02 8.35
CA GLY A 31 -11.76 16.57 7.55
C GLY A 31 -11.50 15.32 6.70
N GLY A 32 -10.31 14.76 6.73
CA GLY A 32 -9.94 13.50 6.11
C GLY A 32 -9.53 13.59 4.63
N SER A 33 -8.82 12.58 4.16
CA SER A 33 -8.33 12.48 2.79
C SER A 33 -8.56 11.09 2.19
N LEU A 34 -8.61 11.01 0.87
CA LEU A 34 -8.72 9.74 0.15
C LEU A 34 -7.33 9.14 -0.07
N SER A 35 -7.10 7.92 0.43
CA SER A 35 -5.88 7.16 0.16
C SER A 35 -6.06 6.24 -1.05
N SER A 36 -4.94 5.75 -1.64
CA SER A 36 -4.98 4.76 -2.72
C SER A 36 -5.77 3.50 -2.34
N SER A 37 -5.59 2.96 -1.13
CA SER A 37 -6.39 1.82 -0.64
C SER A 37 -7.86 2.18 -0.45
N GLY A 38 -8.16 3.41 -0.04
CA GLY A 38 -9.52 3.94 0.06
C GLY A 38 -10.19 4.06 -1.30
N ALA A 39 -9.49 4.60 -2.29
CA ALA A 39 -9.99 4.71 -3.66
C ALA A 39 -10.30 3.33 -4.27
N ARG A 40 -9.40 2.34 -4.09
CA ARG A 40 -9.66 0.96 -4.52
C ARG A 40 -10.89 0.35 -3.87
N LYS A 41 -11.05 0.55 -2.55
CA LYS A 41 -12.21 0.05 -1.83
C LYS A 41 -13.50 0.70 -2.30
N LEU A 42 -13.48 2.00 -2.52
CA LEU A 42 -14.64 2.75 -2.99
C LEU A 42 -15.01 2.41 -4.45
N ALA A 43 -14.04 2.10 -5.30
CA ALA A 43 -14.28 1.64 -6.67
C ALA A 43 -14.80 0.19 -6.74
N SER A 44 -14.45 -0.67 -5.77
CA SER A 44 -14.83 -2.09 -5.77
C SER A 44 -16.07 -2.42 -4.93
N GLU A 45 -16.43 -1.53 -4.01
CA GLU A 45 -17.55 -1.73 -3.07
C GLU A 45 -18.47 -0.50 -3.05
N CYS A 46 -19.54 -0.53 -2.24
CA CYS A 46 -20.41 0.63 -2.09
C CYS A 46 -19.87 1.62 -1.03
N PRO A 47 -20.29 2.92 -1.11
CA PRO A 47 -19.88 3.95 -0.16
C PRO A 47 -20.11 3.58 1.32
N ALA A 48 -21.22 2.92 1.66
CA ALA A 48 -21.51 2.51 3.03
C ALA A 48 -20.44 1.55 3.59
N LYS A 49 -19.93 0.61 2.78
CA LYS A 49 -18.85 -0.29 3.19
C LYS A 49 -17.52 0.43 3.33
N PHE A 50 -17.24 1.39 2.44
CA PHE A 50 -16.06 2.25 2.57
C PHE A 50 -16.10 3.05 3.88
N LYS A 51 -17.24 3.71 4.17
CA LYS A 51 -17.42 4.49 5.41
C LYS A 51 -17.25 3.61 6.66
N HIS A 52 -17.87 2.44 6.66
CA HIS A 52 -17.70 1.49 7.76
C HIS A 52 -16.23 1.09 7.96
N TRP A 53 -15.51 0.79 6.87
CA TRP A 53 -14.08 0.48 6.95
C TRP A 53 -13.25 1.66 7.42
N LEU A 54 -13.59 2.89 7.02
CA LEU A 54 -12.90 4.10 7.45
C LEU A 54 -13.06 4.33 8.95
N ASP A 55 -14.28 4.14 9.47
CA ASP A 55 -14.63 4.35 10.88
C ASP A 55 -14.14 3.21 11.80
N ASN A 56 -13.90 2.01 11.25
CA ASN A 56 -13.56 0.81 11.99
C ASN A 56 -12.24 0.20 11.47
N ARG A 57 -11.17 1.00 11.45
CA ARG A 57 -9.87 0.53 10.97
C ARG A 57 -9.31 -0.55 11.89
N GLU A 58 -9.10 -1.74 11.33
CA GLU A 58 -8.41 -2.83 12.03
C GLU A 58 -6.89 -2.59 12.02
N PRO A 59 -6.18 -2.97 13.10
CA PRO A 59 -4.74 -2.96 13.10
C PRO A 59 -4.19 -3.93 12.04
N PRO A 60 -2.95 -3.72 11.55
CA PRO A 60 -2.33 -4.58 10.54
C PRO A 60 -2.35 -6.06 10.96
N LYS A 61 -2.71 -6.94 10.03
CA LYS A 61 -2.78 -8.37 10.30
C LYS A 61 -1.37 -8.95 10.41
N LYS A 62 -1.14 -9.84 11.39
CA LYS A 62 0.15 -10.52 11.58
C LYS A 62 0.66 -11.27 10.35
N VAL A 63 -0.22 -11.72 9.47
CA VAL A 63 0.16 -12.39 8.22
C VAL A 63 0.96 -11.47 7.28
N LEU A 64 0.91 -10.18 7.48
CA LEU A 64 1.66 -9.18 6.71
C LEU A 64 3.06 -8.91 7.29
N GLU A 65 3.37 -9.36 8.52
CA GLU A 65 4.66 -9.09 9.20
C GLU A 65 5.86 -9.52 8.34
N PHE A 66 5.81 -10.67 7.67
CA PHE A 66 6.88 -11.12 6.80
C PHE A 66 7.09 -10.19 5.59
N GLY A 67 6.01 -9.72 4.96
CA GLY A 67 6.07 -8.75 3.88
C GLY A 67 6.67 -7.42 4.35
N THR A 68 6.23 -6.92 5.50
CA THR A 68 6.75 -5.70 6.10
C THR A 68 8.23 -5.86 6.47
N ALA A 69 8.66 -7.02 6.98
CA ALA A 69 10.05 -7.31 7.27
C ALA A 69 10.93 -7.29 6.00
N ALA A 70 10.45 -7.86 4.90
CA ALA A 70 11.13 -7.78 3.61
C ALA A 70 11.24 -6.33 3.12
N HIS A 71 10.16 -5.55 3.23
CA HIS A 71 10.13 -4.11 2.94
C HIS A 71 11.19 -3.35 3.74
N SER A 72 11.16 -3.48 5.08
CA SER A 72 12.12 -2.78 5.96
C SER A 72 13.57 -3.07 5.60
N LEU A 73 13.89 -4.32 5.27
CA LEU A 73 15.26 -4.70 4.94
C LEU A 73 15.69 -4.25 3.53
N VAL A 74 14.75 -4.21 2.58
CA VAL A 74 15.05 -3.79 1.20
C VAL A 74 15.18 -2.28 1.10
N LEU A 75 14.28 -1.53 1.74
CA LEU A 75 14.24 -0.06 1.71
C LEU A 75 15.15 0.58 2.76
N GLU A 76 15.73 -0.23 3.67
CA GLU A 76 16.55 0.20 4.82
C GLU A 76 15.79 1.22 5.71
N ASP A 77 14.45 1.09 5.74
CA ASP A 77 13.55 1.92 6.52
C ASP A 77 12.37 1.10 7.06
N GLY A 78 11.80 1.54 8.20
CA GLY A 78 10.67 0.88 8.83
C GLY A 78 11.00 0.17 10.14
N PRO A 79 10.14 -0.77 10.58
CA PRO A 79 10.27 -1.47 11.85
C PRO A 79 11.57 -2.26 11.99
N GLU A 80 12.14 -2.25 13.20
CA GLU A 80 13.29 -3.11 13.54
C GLU A 80 12.88 -4.60 13.52
N LEU A 81 13.75 -5.44 12.94
CA LEU A 81 13.56 -6.88 12.88
C LEU A 81 14.20 -7.54 14.09
N VAL A 82 13.39 -8.03 15.02
CA VAL A 82 13.85 -8.62 16.27
C VAL A 82 13.85 -10.14 16.16
N LEU A 83 15.03 -10.75 16.26
CA LEU A 83 15.16 -12.20 16.33
C LEU A 83 14.66 -12.74 17.67
N VAL A 84 13.63 -13.59 17.64
CA VAL A 84 13.17 -14.38 18.78
C VAL A 84 13.56 -15.84 18.56
N ASP A 85 14.73 -16.22 19.11
CA ASP A 85 15.34 -17.53 18.91
C ASP A 85 14.78 -18.54 19.95
N ALA A 86 13.50 -18.88 19.80
CA ALA A 86 12.80 -19.84 20.64
C ALA A 86 12.24 -20.98 19.80
N ALA A 87 12.44 -22.21 20.26
CA ALA A 87 11.96 -23.40 19.56
C ALA A 87 10.42 -23.42 19.41
N ARG A 88 9.70 -22.81 20.33
CA ARG A 88 8.23 -22.74 20.34
C ARG A 88 7.76 -21.32 20.67
N TRP A 89 6.80 -20.83 19.91
CA TRP A 89 6.18 -19.51 20.09
C TRP A 89 4.80 -19.57 20.78
N ASP A 90 4.43 -20.72 21.31
CA ASP A 90 3.11 -20.95 21.92
C ASP A 90 3.12 -20.90 23.47
N THR A 91 4.29 -20.75 24.10
CA THR A 91 4.41 -20.58 25.55
C THR A 91 3.96 -19.20 26.00
N ASN A 92 3.44 -19.07 27.22
CA ASN A 92 2.98 -17.78 27.74
C ASN A 92 4.10 -16.74 27.84
N ALA A 93 5.31 -17.15 28.20
CA ALA A 93 6.46 -16.26 28.27
C ALA A 93 6.79 -15.66 26.87
N ILE A 94 6.93 -16.51 25.85
CA ILE A 94 7.21 -16.05 24.47
C ILE A 94 6.05 -15.21 23.93
N LYS A 95 4.81 -15.58 24.19
CA LYS A 95 3.66 -14.75 23.78
C LYS A 95 3.67 -13.36 24.42
N ALA A 96 4.16 -13.24 25.65
CA ALA A 96 4.33 -11.95 26.31
C ALA A 96 5.45 -11.13 25.60
N GLU A 97 6.62 -11.73 25.39
CA GLU A 97 7.75 -11.13 24.66
C GLU A 97 7.34 -10.64 23.25
N LEU A 98 6.64 -11.48 22.48
CA LEU A 98 6.13 -11.12 21.15
C LEU A 98 5.15 -9.94 21.19
N ARG A 99 4.35 -9.82 22.25
CA ARG A 99 3.46 -8.67 22.43
C ARG A 99 4.23 -7.38 22.72
N GLU A 100 5.27 -7.47 23.56
CA GLU A 100 6.13 -6.33 23.90
C GLU A 100 6.89 -5.83 22.67
N ILE A 101 7.49 -6.73 21.88
CA ILE A 101 8.17 -6.38 20.61
C ILE A 101 7.20 -5.66 19.67
N ARG A 102 6.00 -6.19 19.46
CA ARG A 102 4.98 -5.57 18.61
C ARG A 102 4.45 -4.25 19.17
N ALA A 103 4.32 -4.14 20.48
CA ALA A 103 3.90 -2.90 21.13
C ALA A 103 4.94 -1.78 20.98
N ALA A 104 6.21 -2.15 20.83
CA ALA A 104 7.30 -1.21 20.48
C ALA A 104 7.35 -0.87 18.97
N GLY A 105 6.41 -1.36 18.16
CA GLY A 105 6.38 -1.14 16.71
C GLY A 105 7.33 -2.05 15.92
N ASN A 106 7.99 -3.03 16.56
CA ASN A 106 9.00 -3.89 15.94
C ASN A 106 8.39 -5.22 15.45
N ILE A 107 9.11 -5.92 14.56
CA ILE A 107 8.67 -7.18 13.97
C ILE A 107 9.48 -8.35 14.55
N PRO A 108 8.84 -9.24 15.34
CA PRO A 108 9.50 -10.45 15.80
C PRO A 108 9.60 -11.49 14.67
N LEU A 109 10.80 -12.03 14.45
CA LEU A 109 11.05 -13.06 13.45
C LEU A 109 11.74 -14.28 14.08
N LYS A 110 11.40 -15.46 13.57
CA LYS A 110 12.17 -16.69 13.82
C LYS A 110 13.50 -16.64 13.04
N ARG A 111 14.46 -17.46 13.43
CA ARG A 111 15.76 -17.56 12.76
C ARG A 111 15.61 -17.77 11.26
N HIS A 112 14.84 -18.78 10.84
CA HIS A 112 14.67 -19.10 9.43
C HIS A 112 13.96 -17.98 8.64
N GLU A 113 13.03 -17.25 9.26
CA GLU A 113 12.33 -16.11 8.64
C GLU A 113 13.30 -14.93 8.43
N LEU A 114 14.13 -14.63 9.44
CA LEU A 114 15.15 -13.59 9.33
C LEU A 114 16.21 -13.93 8.26
N ASP A 115 16.66 -15.19 8.22
CA ASP A 115 17.62 -15.66 7.21
C ASP A 115 16.99 -15.60 5.81
N GLN A 116 15.73 -15.95 5.67
CA GLN A 116 14.97 -15.85 4.41
C GLN A 116 14.85 -14.39 3.93
N VAL A 117 14.46 -13.46 4.79
CA VAL A 117 14.34 -12.04 4.43
C VAL A 117 15.70 -11.46 4.02
N LYS A 118 16.79 -11.84 4.72
CA LYS A 118 18.16 -11.45 4.34
C LYS A 118 18.56 -12.00 2.97
N ALA A 119 18.24 -13.26 2.70
CA ALA A 119 18.50 -13.87 1.40
C ALA A 119 17.70 -13.22 0.27
N MET A 120 16.44 -12.84 0.52
CA MET A 120 15.62 -12.06 -0.41
C MET A 120 16.26 -10.70 -0.72
N ALA A 121 16.66 -9.94 0.30
CA ALA A 121 17.33 -8.65 0.11
C ALA A 121 18.65 -8.79 -0.67
N ALA A 122 19.44 -9.83 -0.41
CA ALA A 122 20.65 -10.13 -1.17
C ALA A 122 20.37 -10.45 -2.64
N ALA A 123 19.35 -11.27 -2.92
CA ALA A 123 18.93 -11.58 -4.29
C ALA A 123 18.42 -10.35 -5.05
N LEU A 124 17.66 -9.47 -4.39
CA LEU A 124 17.20 -8.22 -4.99
C LEU A 124 18.37 -7.29 -5.31
N ARG A 125 19.31 -7.09 -4.38
CA ARG A 125 20.49 -6.25 -4.62
C ARG A 125 21.39 -6.80 -5.73
N ALA A 126 21.43 -8.11 -5.93
CA ALA A 126 22.16 -8.74 -7.02
C ALA A 126 21.44 -8.64 -8.38
N HIS A 127 20.15 -8.32 -8.40
CA HIS A 127 19.40 -8.17 -9.64
C HIS A 127 19.78 -6.87 -10.35
N PRO A 128 20.21 -6.90 -11.64
CA PRO A 128 20.82 -5.74 -12.31
C PRO A 128 19.96 -4.48 -12.33
N GLU A 129 18.65 -4.64 -12.52
CA GLU A 129 17.71 -3.53 -12.60
C GLU A 129 17.14 -3.16 -11.23
N ALA A 130 16.62 -4.12 -10.47
CA ALA A 130 16.03 -3.87 -9.16
C ALA A 130 17.07 -3.31 -8.16
N GLY A 131 18.29 -3.88 -8.16
CA GLY A 131 19.39 -3.39 -7.32
C GLY A 131 19.76 -1.93 -7.62
N ARG A 132 19.73 -1.52 -8.89
CA ARG A 132 19.96 -0.12 -9.29
C ARG A 132 18.78 0.78 -8.92
N LEU A 133 17.53 0.30 -9.06
CA LEU A 133 16.33 1.09 -8.75
C LEU A 133 16.21 1.39 -7.26
N LEU A 134 16.58 0.43 -6.40
CA LEU A 134 16.48 0.50 -4.95
C LEU A 134 17.88 0.60 -4.29
N GLU A 135 18.84 1.21 -5.01
CA GLU A 135 20.18 1.43 -4.47
C GLU A 135 20.14 2.40 -3.27
N PRO A 136 20.74 2.03 -2.12
CA PRO A 136 20.82 2.93 -0.97
C PRO A 136 21.39 4.30 -1.34
N GLY A 137 20.72 5.36 -0.87
CA GLY A 137 21.12 6.74 -1.17
C GLY A 137 20.73 7.25 -2.56
N SER A 138 20.06 6.45 -3.41
CA SER A 138 19.54 6.91 -4.70
C SER A 138 18.15 7.54 -4.63
N GLY A 139 17.51 7.50 -3.46
CA GLY A 139 16.18 8.02 -3.20
C GLY A 139 15.87 8.07 -1.71
N VAL A 140 14.62 8.31 -1.38
CA VAL A 140 14.09 8.32 -0.01
C VAL A 140 12.96 7.32 0.12
N ALA A 141 12.96 6.57 1.24
CA ALA A 141 11.96 5.56 1.53
C ALA A 141 10.70 6.15 2.19
N GLU A 142 9.59 5.43 2.10
CA GLU A 142 8.40 5.59 2.94
C GLU A 142 7.85 7.02 3.04
N GLN A 143 7.95 7.79 1.95
CA GLN A 143 7.55 9.19 1.93
C GLN A 143 6.04 9.37 1.77
N SER A 144 5.44 10.18 2.62
CA SER A 144 4.01 10.47 2.63
C SER A 144 3.70 11.74 1.83
N ALA A 145 2.98 11.59 0.73
CA ALA A 145 2.53 12.68 -0.12
C ALA A 145 1.08 13.04 0.20
N PHE A 146 0.81 14.34 0.35
CA PHE A 146 -0.52 14.90 0.52
C PHE A 146 -0.75 15.98 -0.52
N TRP A 147 -1.88 15.93 -1.22
CA TRP A 147 -2.24 16.94 -2.22
C TRP A 147 -3.75 17.10 -2.31
N GLU A 148 -4.17 18.21 -2.86
CA GLU A 148 -5.57 18.50 -3.14
C GLU A 148 -5.86 18.31 -4.64
N ASP A 149 -6.99 17.69 -4.94
CA ASP A 149 -7.45 17.47 -6.29
C ASP A 149 -8.98 17.69 -6.36
N HIS A 150 -9.40 18.72 -7.07
CA HIS A 150 -10.81 19.13 -7.18
C HIS A 150 -11.54 19.27 -5.82
N GLY A 151 -10.89 19.89 -4.83
CA GLY A 151 -11.46 20.11 -3.50
C GLY A 151 -11.45 18.85 -2.61
N VAL A 152 -10.79 17.78 -3.03
CA VAL A 152 -10.62 16.56 -2.24
C VAL A 152 -9.15 16.36 -1.90
N TRP A 153 -8.86 16.29 -0.62
CA TRP A 153 -7.55 15.87 -0.17
C TRP A 153 -7.28 14.40 -0.50
N ARG A 154 -6.12 14.14 -1.06
CA ARG A 154 -5.61 12.81 -1.38
C ARG A 154 -4.30 12.58 -0.66
N ARG A 155 -3.99 11.30 -0.38
CA ARG A 155 -2.71 10.91 0.19
C ARG A 155 -2.20 9.59 -0.35
N SER A 156 -0.89 9.50 -0.50
CA SER A 156 -0.17 8.24 -0.78
C SER A 156 1.09 8.15 0.06
N ARG A 157 1.58 6.92 0.26
CA ARG A 157 2.89 6.67 0.86
C ARG A 157 3.69 5.91 -0.15
N PHE A 158 4.75 6.57 -0.63
CA PHE A 158 5.64 6.02 -1.66
C PHE A 158 6.66 5.10 -1.00
N ASP A 159 6.79 3.87 -1.45
CA ASP A 159 7.79 2.94 -0.94
C ASP A 159 9.19 3.51 -1.17
N TRP A 160 9.46 4.03 -2.39
CA TRP A 160 10.74 4.61 -2.75
C TRP A 160 10.57 5.71 -3.80
N LEU A 161 10.96 6.92 -3.47
CA LEU A 161 11.05 8.07 -4.37
C LEU A 161 12.52 8.35 -4.67
N ARG A 162 12.94 8.08 -5.88
CA ARG A 162 14.32 8.33 -6.32
C ARG A 162 14.58 9.82 -6.53
N HIS A 163 15.82 10.25 -6.31
CA HIS A 163 16.25 11.62 -6.55
C HIS A 163 16.18 12.05 -8.03
N ASP A 164 16.06 11.09 -8.95
CA ASP A 164 15.86 11.34 -10.38
C ASP A 164 14.38 11.37 -10.80
N GLY A 165 13.45 11.47 -9.85
CA GLY A 165 12.02 11.55 -10.11
C GLY A 165 11.35 10.23 -10.50
N GLN A 166 11.97 9.07 -10.24
CA GLN A 166 11.36 7.76 -10.48
C GLN A 166 10.68 7.23 -9.22
N LEU A 167 9.40 6.89 -9.30
CA LEU A 167 8.72 6.12 -8.27
C LEU A 167 9.00 4.63 -8.44
N VAL A 168 9.27 3.96 -7.33
CA VAL A 168 9.43 2.50 -7.26
C VAL A 168 8.61 1.96 -6.10
N ASP A 169 7.90 0.87 -6.35
CA ASP A 169 7.07 0.19 -5.36
C ASP A 169 7.50 -1.27 -5.25
N TYR A 170 7.89 -1.70 -4.06
CA TYR A 170 8.37 -3.04 -3.80
C TYR A 170 7.27 -3.95 -3.29
N LYS A 171 7.09 -5.11 -3.91
CA LYS A 171 6.08 -6.09 -3.53
C LYS A 171 6.66 -7.49 -3.39
N THR A 172 6.34 -8.15 -2.30
CA THR A 172 6.55 -9.59 -2.21
C THR A 172 5.41 -10.33 -2.94
N ALA A 173 5.76 -11.31 -3.74
CA ALA A 173 4.82 -12.10 -4.53
C ALA A 173 4.89 -13.59 -4.19
N ARG A 174 3.83 -14.32 -4.49
CA ARG A 174 3.84 -15.79 -4.45
C ARG A 174 4.51 -16.37 -5.68
N SER A 175 4.36 -15.71 -6.82
CA SER A 175 4.93 -16.11 -8.10
C SER A 175 5.14 -14.86 -8.95
N CYS A 176 6.28 -14.79 -9.63
CA CYS A 176 6.61 -13.75 -10.60
C CYS A 176 6.35 -14.20 -12.06
N ARG A 177 5.62 -15.30 -12.26
CA ARG A 177 5.14 -15.70 -13.58
C ARG A 177 4.19 -14.66 -14.12
N ARG A 178 4.28 -14.36 -15.41
CA ARG A 178 3.47 -13.33 -16.06
C ARG A 178 1.98 -13.49 -15.79
N GLU A 179 1.44 -14.71 -15.96
CA GLU A 179 0.02 -15.00 -15.81
C GLU A 179 -0.47 -14.82 -14.35
N ASP A 180 0.42 -15.07 -13.38
CA ASP A 180 0.14 -14.87 -11.95
C ASP A 180 0.23 -13.40 -11.58
N LEU A 181 1.18 -12.65 -12.17
CA LEU A 181 1.28 -11.21 -12.00
C LEU A 181 0.09 -10.47 -12.61
N GLU A 182 -0.37 -10.84 -13.81
CA GLU A 182 -1.56 -10.26 -14.44
C GLU A 182 -2.80 -10.38 -13.53
N LYS A 183 -2.98 -11.55 -12.88
CA LYS A 183 -4.05 -11.75 -11.89
C LYS A 183 -3.84 -10.90 -10.64
N ALA A 184 -2.62 -10.90 -10.08
CA ALA A 184 -2.28 -10.13 -8.89
C ALA A 184 -2.47 -8.62 -9.11
N PHE A 185 -2.09 -8.10 -10.29
CA PHE A 185 -2.29 -6.69 -10.63
C PHE A 185 -3.77 -6.31 -10.65
N ASN A 186 -4.64 -7.18 -11.15
CA ASN A 186 -6.08 -6.98 -11.11
C ASN A 186 -6.64 -7.13 -9.68
N GLU A 187 -6.34 -8.24 -8.98
CA GLU A 187 -6.89 -8.57 -7.66
C GLU A 187 -6.48 -7.56 -6.59
N HIS A 188 -5.22 -7.10 -6.62
CA HIS A 188 -4.70 -6.13 -5.67
C HIS A 188 -4.85 -4.68 -6.14
N GLY A 189 -5.32 -4.45 -7.37
CA GLY A 189 -5.51 -3.10 -7.92
C GLY A 189 -4.21 -2.32 -8.09
N TYR A 190 -3.11 -2.98 -8.48
CA TYR A 190 -1.83 -2.30 -8.68
C TYR A 190 -1.87 -1.27 -9.81
N HIS A 191 -2.67 -1.52 -10.86
CA HIS A 191 -2.93 -0.56 -11.92
C HIS A 191 -3.59 0.73 -11.41
N GLN A 192 -4.50 0.62 -10.44
CA GLN A 192 -5.12 1.77 -9.78
C GLN A 192 -4.15 2.45 -8.82
N GLN A 193 -3.32 1.68 -8.10
CA GLN A 193 -2.27 2.22 -7.23
C GLN A 193 -1.26 3.03 -8.04
N GLN A 194 -0.80 2.53 -9.18
CA GLN A 194 0.17 3.23 -10.03
C GLN A 194 -0.36 4.61 -10.45
N ASP A 195 -1.55 4.69 -11.03
CA ASP A 195 -2.14 5.97 -11.44
C ASP A 195 -2.32 6.91 -10.24
N PHE A 196 -2.76 6.39 -9.09
CA PHE A 196 -2.96 7.20 -7.90
C PHE A 196 -1.66 7.80 -7.36
N TYR A 197 -0.58 7.03 -7.37
CA TYR A 197 0.74 7.46 -6.89
C TYR A 197 1.39 8.43 -7.88
N GLU A 198 1.32 8.13 -9.18
CA GLU A 198 1.79 9.04 -10.24
C GLU A 198 1.05 10.39 -10.18
N ALA A 199 -0.27 10.39 -9.97
CA ALA A 199 -1.05 11.62 -9.83
C ALA A 199 -0.55 12.49 -8.65
N GLY A 200 -0.24 11.89 -7.51
CA GLY A 200 0.33 12.61 -6.36
C GLY A 200 1.73 13.14 -6.64
N GLY A 201 2.59 12.31 -7.24
CA GLY A 201 3.93 12.72 -7.60
C GLY A 201 3.97 13.87 -8.63
N ILE A 202 3.06 13.85 -9.61
CA ILE A 202 2.92 14.92 -10.60
C ILE A 202 2.36 16.20 -9.96
N ALA A 203 1.30 16.06 -9.14
CA ALA A 203 0.67 17.22 -8.49
C ALA A 203 1.65 18.00 -7.59
N LEU A 204 2.66 17.34 -7.05
CA LEU A 204 3.67 17.90 -6.17
C LEU A 204 5.02 18.19 -6.89
N ASP A 205 5.08 18.02 -8.20
CA ASP A 205 6.31 18.22 -9.02
C ASP A 205 7.52 17.37 -8.52
N LEU A 206 7.22 16.13 -8.08
CA LEU A 206 8.21 15.21 -7.50
C LEU A 206 8.73 14.18 -8.51
N ILE A 207 7.98 13.93 -9.58
CA ILE A 207 8.30 12.87 -10.55
C ILE A 207 8.28 13.40 -11.98
N ASP A 208 9.01 12.70 -12.84
CA ASP A 208 8.95 12.90 -14.29
C ASP A 208 7.71 12.19 -14.86
N PRO A 209 6.72 12.90 -15.44
CA PRO A 209 5.51 12.32 -16.01
C PRO A 209 5.77 11.31 -17.14
N GLU A 210 6.91 11.41 -17.82
CA GLU A 210 7.31 10.52 -18.92
C GLU A 210 7.90 9.19 -18.39
N ARG A 211 8.19 9.12 -17.10
CA ARG A 211 8.77 7.94 -16.45
C ARG A 211 7.73 7.24 -15.56
N PRO A 212 7.10 6.16 -16.07
CA PRO A 212 6.09 5.43 -15.29
C PRO A 212 6.69 4.80 -14.03
N MET A 213 5.89 4.76 -12.96
CA MET A 213 6.23 4.04 -11.73
C MET A 213 6.64 2.61 -12.04
N GLN A 214 7.66 2.11 -11.37
CA GLN A 214 8.14 0.74 -11.49
C GLN A 214 7.70 -0.10 -10.29
N PHE A 215 7.19 -1.28 -10.55
CA PHE A 215 7.00 -2.31 -9.53
C PHE A 215 8.21 -3.23 -9.52
N VAL A 216 8.78 -3.44 -8.35
CA VAL A 216 9.78 -4.48 -8.10
C VAL A 216 9.08 -5.60 -7.34
N LEU A 217 8.77 -6.69 -8.05
CA LEU A 217 8.10 -7.86 -7.47
C LEU A 217 9.12 -8.97 -7.18
N GLN A 218 9.03 -9.55 -5.99
CA GLN A 218 9.95 -10.59 -5.56
C GLN A 218 9.24 -11.81 -4.98
N GLU A 219 9.60 -12.99 -5.46
CA GLU A 219 9.13 -14.25 -4.88
C GLU A 219 9.69 -14.46 -3.47
N LYS A 220 8.86 -14.99 -2.57
CA LYS A 220 9.26 -15.29 -1.19
C LYS A 220 10.03 -16.59 -1.06
N ASP A 221 9.87 -17.49 -2.03
CA ASP A 221 10.53 -18.80 -2.02
C ASP A 221 11.83 -18.78 -2.85
N PRO A 222 12.85 -19.56 -2.48
CA PRO A 222 14.08 -19.68 -3.25
C PRO A 222 13.81 -20.12 -4.71
N PRO A 223 14.54 -19.54 -5.69
CA PRO A 223 15.70 -18.68 -5.54
C PRO A 223 15.39 -17.18 -5.42
N TYR A 224 14.21 -16.77 -4.94
CA TYR A 224 13.80 -15.37 -4.70
C TYR A 224 13.78 -14.52 -5.96
N LEU A 225 13.17 -15.06 -7.02
CA LEU A 225 13.11 -14.41 -8.33
C LEU A 225 12.54 -13.00 -8.24
N VAL A 226 13.17 -12.09 -8.97
CA VAL A 226 12.78 -10.66 -9.02
C VAL A 226 12.36 -10.31 -10.43
N VAL A 227 11.28 -9.55 -10.54
CA VAL A 227 10.79 -8.96 -11.79
C VAL A 227 10.56 -7.47 -11.58
N VAL A 228 11.06 -6.67 -12.51
CA VAL A 228 10.77 -5.24 -12.60
C VAL A 228 9.76 -5.04 -13.73
N THR A 229 8.68 -4.32 -13.46
CA THR A 229 7.62 -4.09 -14.45
C THR A 229 6.83 -2.82 -14.16
N THR A 230 5.99 -2.42 -15.10
CA THR A 230 4.99 -1.36 -14.97
C THR A 230 3.71 -1.77 -15.66
N CYS A 231 2.60 -1.07 -15.40
CA CYS A 231 1.35 -1.31 -16.11
C CYS A 231 1.45 -0.88 -17.57
N ASP A 232 0.84 -1.66 -18.45
CA ASP A 232 0.66 -1.27 -19.84
C ASP A 232 -0.31 -0.07 -19.98
N PRO A 233 -0.38 0.58 -21.15
CA PRO A 233 -1.24 1.77 -21.33
C PRO A 233 -2.72 1.51 -21.04
N MET A 234 -3.24 0.30 -21.33
CA MET A 234 -4.63 -0.04 -21.09
C MET A 234 -4.90 -0.22 -19.59
N ALA A 235 -4.02 -0.94 -18.87
CA ALA A 235 -4.12 -1.10 -17.43
C ALA A 235 -4.04 0.26 -16.71
N ARG A 236 -3.16 1.16 -17.14
CA ARG A 236 -3.06 2.54 -16.62
C ARG A 236 -4.35 3.33 -16.88
N ALA A 237 -4.95 3.23 -18.07
CA ALA A 237 -6.20 3.90 -18.39
C ALA A 237 -7.36 3.39 -17.53
N ILE A 238 -7.43 2.08 -17.28
CA ILE A 238 -8.41 1.47 -16.37
C ILE A 238 -8.18 1.96 -14.93
N GLY A 239 -6.93 1.99 -14.47
CA GLY A 239 -6.57 2.50 -13.14
C GLY A 239 -7.02 3.94 -12.92
N ARG A 240 -6.76 4.80 -13.90
CA ARG A 240 -7.20 6.21 -13.91
C ARG A 240 -8.71 6.33 -13.84
N HIS A 241 -9.43 5.63 -14.69
CA HIS A 241 -10.90 5.65 -14.68
C HIS A 241 -11.47 5.23 -13.30
N LEU A 242 -10.93 4.18 -12.70
CA LEU A 242 -11.36 3.73 -11.37
C LEU A 242 -11.07 4.76 -10.28
N ASN A 243 -9.93 5.46 -10.36
CA ASN A 243 -9.60 6.54 -9.43
C ASN A 243 -10.51 7.76 -9.62
N GLU A 244 -10.84 8.14 -10.84
CA GLU A 244 -11.79 9.21 -11.13
C GLU A 244 -13.18 8.90 -10.56
N VAL A 245 -13.68 7.68 -10.77
CA VAL A 245 -14.96 7.23 -10.19
C VAL A 245 -14.91 7.28 -8.67
N ALA A 246 -13.83 6.79 -8.06
CA ALA A 246 -13.69 6.80 -6.61
C ALA A 246 -13.61 8.22 -6.04
N LEU A 247 -12.85 9.12 -6.70
CA LEU A 247 -12.71 10.52 -6.29
C LEU A 247 -14.05 11.26 -6.34
N ASN A 248 -14.77 11.15 -7.45
CA ASN A 248 -16.09 11.76 -7.60
C ASN A 248 -17.09 11.22 -6.58
N THR A 249 -17.11 9.90 -6.36
CA THR A 249 -17.97 9.27 -5.36
C THR A 249 -17.64 9.77 -3.95
N TYR A 250 -16.36 9.85 -3.61
CA TYR A 250 -15.90 10.35 -2.32
C TYR A 250 -16.30 11.81 -2.09
N ALA A 251 -16.10 12.67 -3.11
CA ALA A 251 -16.48 14.07 -3.06
C ALA A 251 -17.98 14.26 -2.77
N ILE A 252 -18.82 13.57 -3.56
CA ILE A 252 -20.30 13.63 -3.40
C ILE A 252 -20.73 13.12 -2.02
N CYS A 253 -20.18 11.98 -1.58
CA CYS A 253 -20.53 11.42 -0.27
C CYS A 253 -20.14 12.33 0.89
N ARG A 254 -18.97 12.99 0.78
CA ARG A 254 -18.52 13.95 1.80
C ARG A 254 -19.35 15.23 1.83
N GLU A 255 -19.65 15.79 0.67
CA GLU A 255 -20.43 17.03 0.56
C GLU A 255 -21.82 16.87 1.17
N ASN A 256 -22.46 15.72 0.95
CA ASN A 256 -23.83 15.46 1.43
C ASN A 256 -23.87 14.75 2.80
N ASP A 257 -22.71 14.29 3.30
CA ASP A 257 -22.60 13.38 4.45
C ASP A 257 -23.49 12.11 4.30
N GLU A 258 -23.64 11.64 3.07
CA GLU A 258 -24.42 10.46 2.74
C GLU A 258 -23.55 9.38 2.09
N TRP A 259 -23.57 8.17 2.69
CA TRP A 259 -22.78 7.02 2.26
C TRP A 259 -23.70 5.86 1.89
N PRO A 260 -24.28 5.86 0.68
CA PRO A 260 -25.31 4.88 0.29
C PRO A 260 -24.76 3.46 0.17
N GLY A 261 -25.63 2.49 0.46
CA GLY A 261 -25.40 1.07 0.18
C GLY A 261 -25.61 0.72 -1.30
N TYR A 262 -25.72 -0.58 -1.57
CA TYR A 262 -26.07 -1.02 -2.91
C TYR A 262 -27.48 -0.56 -3.28
N LEU A 263 -27.65 -0.17 -4.53
CA LEU A 263 -28.97 0.18 -5.05
C LEU A 263 -29.91 -1.03 -4.95
N PRO A 264 -31.18 -0.83 -4.59
CA PRO A 264 -32.15 -1.89 -4.61
C PRO A 264 -32.29 -2.44 -6.03
N ASN A 265 -32.13 -3.74 -6.18
CA ASN A 265 -32.33 -4.41 -7.47
C ASN A 265 -33.52 -5.36 -7.36
N PRO A 266 -34.73 -4.97 -7.83
CA PRO A 266 -35.95 -5.74 -7.67
C PRO A 266 -35.96 -7.05 -8.49
N MET A 267 -35.11 -7.15 -9.52
CA MET A 267 -34.96 -8.34 -10.36
C MET A 267 -33.53 -8.75 -10.48
N ILE A 268 -33.22 -10.01 -10.23
CA ILE A 268 -31.91 -10.60 -10.38
C ILE A 268 -31.85 -11.45 -11.62
N ALA A 269 -31.01 -11.05 -12.59
CA ALA A 269 -30.69 -11.88 -13.76
C ALA A 269 -29.59 -12.89 -13.39
N LEU A 270 -29.58 -14.01 -14.10
CA LEU A 270 -28.47 -14.95 -14.01
C LEU A 270 -27.23 -14.40 -14.75
N PRO A 271 -26.01 -14.80 -14.35
CA PRO A 271 -24.82 -14.43 -15.11
C PRO A 271 -24.90 -14.87 -16.57
N SER A 272 -24.45 -14.03 -17.49
CA SER A 272 -24.55 -14.27 -18.93
C SER A 272 -23.93 -15.59 -19.41
N TRP A 273 -22.95 -16.14 -18.68
CA TRP A 273 -22.36 -17.42 -18.98
C TRP A 273 -23.33 -18.59 -18.66
N VAL A 274 -24.18 -18.43 -17.66
CA VAL A 274 -25.25 -19.40 -17.36
C VAL A 274 -26.32 -19.33 -18.45
N GLU A 275 -26.79 -18.13 -18.79
CA GLU A 275 -27.80 -17.94 -19.81
C GLU A 275 -27.40 -18.56 -21.15
N ARG A 276 -26.09 -18.41 -21.54
CA ARG A 276 -25.55 -19.02 -22.75
C ARG A 276 -25.52 -20.55 -22.75
N GLN A 277 -25.66 -21.22 -21.60
CA GLN A 277 -25.75 -22.69 -21.55
C GLN A 277 -27.14 -23.18 -21.88
N TYR A 278 -28.16 -22.32 -21.84
CA TYR A 278 -29.56 -22.66 -22.05
C TYR A 278 -30.20 -21.93 -23.25
N ALA A 279 -29.43 -21.11 -23.94
CA ALA A 279 -29.80 -20.48 -25.20
C ALA A 279 -29.29 -21.35 -26.40
#